data_4d208aff7b38f5770527b9d9a7b4dd4d
#
_entry.id   4d208aff7b38f5770527b9d9a7b4dd4d
#
_cell.length_a   1.000
_cell.length_b   1.000
_cell.length_c   1.000
_cell.angle_alpha   90.00
_cell.angle_beta   90.00
_cell.angle_gamma   90.00
#
_symmetry.space_group_name_H-M   'P 1'
#
loop_
_entity.id
_entity.type
_entity.pdbx_description
1 polymer ?
#
loop_
_entity_poly.entity_id
_entity_poly.type
_entity_poly.pdbx_seq_one_letter_code
_entity_poly.pdbx_strand_id
1 'polypeptide(L)'
;METLQVNTNFYKPELEEVKRAAERISKVVVETPLTESFTYSKKFSANILFKREDLQQVRSYKIRGAYNKISGLTPEQLSRGVICASAGNHAQGFAYSCKKLHVQGVVFMPIITPKQKVNQTKMFGGENIEIKLVGDT
;
A
#
# COMPACT_ATOMS: atom_id res chain seq x y z
N MET A 1 -33.02 24.98 4.35
CA MET A 1 -32.35 23.65 4.28
C MET A 1 -31.63 23.58 2.93
N GLU A 2 -30.33 23.92 2.90
CA GLU A 2 -29.56 23.78 1.69
C GLU A 2 -29.23 22.29 1.50
N THR A 3 -29.72 21.73 0.42
CA THR A 3 -29.37 20.38 -0.03
C THR A 3 -27.92 20.38 -0.47
N LEU A 4 -27.04 19.77 0.33
CA LEU A 4 -25.68 19.45 -0.06
C LEU A 4 -25.72 18.63 -1.36
N GLN A 5 -25.42 19.29 -2.49
CA GLN A 5 -25.15 18.57 -3.73
C GLN A 5 -23.87 17.77 -3.56
N VAL A 6 -23.99 16.47 -3.32
CA VAL A 6 -22.88 15.54 -3.35
C VAL A 6 -22.39 15.47 -4.79
N ASN A 7 -21.22 16.01 -5.05
CA ASN A 7 -20.57 15.92 -6.35
C ASN A 7 -20.19 14.46 -6.61
N THR A 8 -21.01 13.75 -7.41
CA THR A 8 -20.88 12.33 -7.72
C THR A 8 -19.94 12.04 -8.90
N ASN A 9 -19.01 12.93 -9.20
CA ASN A 9 -17.97 12.63 -10.15
C ASN A 9 -17.01 11.59 -9.54
N PHE A 10 -17.39 10.30 -9.64
CA PHE A 10 -16.51 9.20 -9.31
C PHE A 10 -15.30 9.22 -10.26
N TYR A 11 -14.10 9.36 -9.70
CA TYR A 11 -12.87 9.21 -10.46
C TYR A 11 -12.82 7.80 -11.06
N LYS A 12 -12.77 7.72 -12.38
CA LYS A 12 -12.60 6.48 -13.13
C LYS A 12 -11.22 6.50 -13.77
N PRO A 13 -10.31 5.61 -13.35
CA PRO A 13 -8.97 5.60 -13.93
C PRO A 13 -9.01 5.21 -15.40
N GLU A 14 -8.26 5.92 -16.22
CA GLU A 14 -8.05 5.62 -17.63
C GLU A 14 -7.01 4.51 -17.80
N LEU A 15 -7.12 3.73 -18.90
CA LEU A 15 -6.20 2.63 -19.19
C LEU A 15 -4.72 3.07 -19.18
N GLU A 16 -4.44 4.25 -19.74
CA GLU A 16 -3.08 4.80 -19.80
C GLU A 16 -2.53 5.16 -18.41
N GLU A 17 -3.38 5.52 -17.45
CA GLU A 17 -2.98 5.73 -16.07
C GLU A 17 -2.58 4.41 -15.40
N VAL A 18 -3.31 3.33 -15.70
CA VAL A 18 -2.99 1.98 -15.21
C VAL A 18 -1.66 1.49 -15.80
N LYS A 19 -1.42 1.69 -17.08
CA LYS A 19 -0.14 1.35 -17.74
C LYS A 19 1.03 2.11 -17.12
N ARG A 20 0.91 3.45 -16.97
CA ARG A 20 1.94 4.27 -16.31
C ARG A 20 2.18 3.84 -14.87
N ALA A 21 1.14 3.44 -14.12
CA ALA A 21 1.30 2.90 -12.79
C ALA A 21 2.06 1.56 -12.81
N ALA A 22 1.73 0.66 -13.75
CA ALA A 22 2.42 -0.62 -13.91
C ALA A 22 3.91 -0.44 -14.21
N GLU A 23 4.27 0.45 -15.12
CA GLU A 23 5.67 0.80 -15.42
C GLU A 23 6.40 1.34 -14.18
N ARG A 24 5.75 2.25 -13.44
CA ARG A 24 6.32 2.90 -12.26
C ARG A 24 6.67 1.93 -11.16
N ILE A 25 5.83 0.89 -10.95
CA ILE A 25 6.02 -0.10 -9.90
C ILE A 25 6.83 -1.33 -10.33
N SER A 26 7.10 -1.52 -11.63
CA SER A 26 7.66 -2.76 -12.21
C SER A 26 8.97 -3.23 -11.57
N LYS A 27 9.83 -2.29 -11.13
CA LYS A 27 11.13 -2.60 -10.52
C LYS A 27 11.07 -2.89 -9.02
N VAL A 28 9.90 -2.74 -8.40
CA VAL A 28 9.74 -2.80 -6.94
C VAL A 28 8.78 -3.90 -6.50
N VAL A 29 7.78 -4.19 -7.31
CA VAL A 29 6.82 -5.25 -7.02
C VAL A 29 7.22 -6.55 -7.69
N VAL A 30 6.92 -7.66 -7.01
CA VAL A 30 7.07 -8.99 -7.61
C VAL A 30 5.90 -9.24 -8.55
N GLU A 31 6.16 -9.79 -9.72
CA GLU A 31 5.11 -10.34 -10.57
C GLU A 31 4.64 -11.65 -9.96
N THR A 32 3.61 -11.55 -9.13
CA THR A 32 3.08 -12.69 -8.38
C THR A 32 2.26 -13.61 -9.29
N PRO A 33 2.32 -14.93 -9.08
CA PRO A 33 1.57 -15.88 -9.89
C PRO A 33 0.06 -15.76 -9.68
N LEU A 34 -0.67 -16.20 -10.69
CA LEU A 34 -2.10 -16.46 -10.65
C LEU A 34 -2.28 -17.96 -10.56
N THR A 35 -2.71 -18.47 -9.39
CA THR A 35 -2.74 -19.91 -9.06
C THR A 35 -4.16 -20.40 -8.93
N GLU A 36 -4.50 -21.51 -9.57
CA GLU A 36 -5.81 -22.14 -9.43
C GLU A 36 -6.00 -22.69 -8.00
N SER A 37 -7.19 -22.50 -7.48
CA SER A 37 -7.63 -23.07 -6.22
C SER A 37 -8.58 -24.24 -6.46
N PHE A 38 -8.09 -25.48 -6.51
CA PHE A 38 -8.91 -26.66 -6.71
C PHE A 38 -10.09 -26.77 -5.74
N THR A 39 -9.86 -26.42 -4.47
CA THR A 39 -10.90 -26.48 -3.45
C THR A 39 -12.06 -25.53 -3.75
N TYR A 40 -11.76 -24.28 -4.07
CA TYR A 40 -12.81 -23.30 -4.37
C TYR A 40 -13.39 -23.48 -5.78
N SER A 41 -12.59 -23.89 -6.75
CA SER A 41 -13.09 -24.21 -8.09
C SER A 41 -14.12 -25.32 -8.04
N LYS A 42 -13.86 -26.38 -7.29
CA LYS A 42 -14.80 -27.48 -7.06
C LYS A 42 -16.04 -27.01 -6.28
N LYS A 43 -15.86 -26.26 -5.21
CA LYS A 43 -16.95 -25.76 -4.35
C LYS A 43 -17.94 -24.91 -5.10
N PHE A 44 -17.47 -24.06 -5.99
CA PHE A 44 -18.30 -23.07 -6.70
C PHE A 44 -18.59 -23.45 -8.15
N SER A 45 -18.14 -24.63 -8.59
CA SER A 45 -18.27 -25.10 -9.99
C SER A 45 -17.79 -24.04 -11.01
N ALA A 46 -16.68 -23.37 -10.69
CA ALA A 46 -16.13 -22.29 -11.48
C ALA A 46 -14.58 -22.34 -11.42
N ASN A 47 -13.91 -21.74 -12.39
CA ASN A 47 -12.45 -21.64 -12.36
C ASN A 47 -12.04 -20.48 -11.44
N ILE A 48 -11.66 -20.78 -10.20
CA ILE A 48 -11.26 -19.81 -9.18
C ILE A 48 -9.74 -19.71 -9.12
N LEU A 49 -9.22 -18.52 -9.41
CA LEU A 49 -7.80 -18.22 -9.41
C LEU A 49 -7.44 -17.24 -8.29
N PHE A 50 -6.34 -17.49 -7.61
CA PHE A 50 -5.78 -16.58 -6.60
C PHE A 50 -4.59 -15.81 -7.16
N LYS A 51 -4.69 -14.50 -7.19
CA LYS A 51 -3.53 -13.63 -7.38
C LYS A 51 -2.74 -13.57 -6.07
N ARG A 52 -1.58 -14.21 -6.05
CA ARG A 52 -0.80 -14.50 -4.84
C ARG A 52 -0.03 -13.25 -4.32
N GLU A 53 -0.75 -12.21 -3.95
CA GLU A 53 -0.15 -10.96 -3.41
C GLU A 53 0.47 -11.12 -2.00
N ASP A 54 0.23 -12.24 -1.33
CA ASP A 54 0.94 -12.69 -0.14
C ASP A 54 2.44 -12.97 -0.40
N LEU A 55 2.83 -13.17 -1.66
CA LEU A 55 4.22 -13.35 -2.08
C LEU A 55 4.98 -12.04 -2.36
N GLN A 56 4.33 -10.89 -2.21
CA GLN A 56 5.02 -9.60 -2.26
C GLN A 56 6.00 -9.43 -1.09
N GLN A 57 6.99 -8.55 -1.23
CA GLN A 57 8.00 -8.25 -0.20
C GLN A 57 7.37 -7.92 1.15
N VAL A 58 6.28 -7.15 1.14
CA VAL A 58 5.52 -6.78 2.34
C VAL A 58 4.32 -7.70 2.60
N ARG A 59 4.26 -8.85 1.93
CA ARG A 59 3.21 -9.87 2.05
C ARG A 59 1.79 -9.37 1.82
N SER A 60 1.65 -8.37 0.97
CA SER A 60 0.33 -7.85 0.55
C SER A 60 0.43 -6.97 -0.69
N TYR A 61 -0.70 -6.78 -1.38
CA TYR A 61 -0.82 -5.90 -2.54
C TYR A 61 -0.62 -4.41 -2.23
N LYS A 62 -0.58 -4.01 -0.96
CA LYS A 62 -0.50 -2.60 -0.53
C LYS A 62 0.76 -1.88 -1.02
N ILE A 63 1.82 -2.61 -1.27
CA ILE A 63 3.05 -2.07 -1.87
C ILE A 63 2.77 -1.39 -3.23
N ARG A 64 1.86 -1.93 -4.04
CA ARG A 64 1.54 -1.40 -5.37
C ARG A 64 1.03 0.04 -5.28
N GLY A 65 -0.01 0.27 -4.49
CA GLY A 65 -0.60 1.59 -4.32
C GLY A 65 0.31 2.56 -3.57
N ALA A 66 0.97 2.12 -2.50
CA ALA A 66 1.86 2.95 -1.71
C ALA A 66 3.04 3.45 -2.54
N TYR A 67 3.75 2.55 -3.22
CA TYR A 67 4.88 2.92 -4.06
C TYR A 67 4.44 3.80 -5.25
N ASN A 68 3.38 3.42 -5.95
CA ASN A 68 2.86 4.20 -7.07
C ASN A 68 2.53 5.65 -6.65
N LYS A 69 1.88 5.83 -5.49
CA LYS A 69 1.54 7.17 -5.00
C LYS A 69 2.77 7.99 -4.64
N ILE A 70 3.70 7.44 -3.84
CA ILE A 70 4.87 8.19 -3.37
C ILE A 70 5.82 8.50 -4.53
N SER A 71 6.09 7.53 -5.41
CA SER A 71 6.98 7.75 -6.57
C SER A 71 6.42 8.72 -7.62
N GLY A 72 5.13 9.02 -7.56
CA GLY A 72 4.49 10.03 -8.42
C GLY A 72 4.46 11.44 -7.83
N LEU A 73 5.02 11.66 -6.64
CA LEU A 73 5.12 12.98 -6.02
C LEU A 73 6.27 13.79 -6.63
N THR A 74 6.13 15.13 -6.62
CA THR A 74 7.21 16.02 -7.09
C THR A 74 8.38 16.03 -6.12
N PRO A 75 9.60 16.38 -6.56
CA PRO A 75 10.75 16.53 -5.66
C PRO A 75 10.47 17.47 -4.47
N GLU A 76 9.73 18.55 -4.68
CA GLU A 76 9.33 19.47 -3.62
C GLU A 76 8.41 18.79 -2.59
N GLN A 77 7.44 17.98 -3.05
CA GLN A 77 6.57 17.21 -2.15
C GLN A 77 7.35 16.16 -1.36
N LEU A 78 8.27 15.46 -2.02
CA LEU A 78 9.11 14.43 -1.39
C LEU A 78 10.07 15.03 -0.34
N SER A 79 10.60 16.27 -0.57
CA SER A 79 11.49 16.93 0.38
C SER A 79 10.81 17.29 1.71
N ARG A 80 9.49 17.46 1.71
CA ARG A 80 8.69 17.67 2.94
C ARG A 80 8.46 16.39 3.73
N GLY A 81 8.78 15.22 3.15
CA GLY A 81 8.43 13.91 3.66
C GLY A 81 6.96 13.55 3.43
N VAL A 82 6.62 12.32 3.81
CA VAL A 82 5.28 11.77 3.63
C VAL A 82 4.74 11.19 4.94
N ILE A 83 3.41 11.18 5.10
CA ILE A 83 2.78 10.64 6.30
C ILE A 83 1.70 9.64 5.95
N CYS A 84 1.48 8.65 6.83
CA CYS A 84 0.30 7.81 6.78
C CYS A 84 -0.20 7.46 8.19
N ALA A 85 -1.49 7.16 8.31
CA ALA A 85 -2.10 6.60 9.51
C ALA A 85 -2.56 5.17 9.20
N SER A 86 -1.86 4.17 9.73
CA SER A 86 -2.20 2.76 9.53
C SER A 86 -1.39 1.85 10.45
N ALA A 87 -2.03 0.86 11.05
CA ALA A 87 -1.39 -0.20 11.85
C ALA A 87 -1.28 -1.55 11.11
N GLY A 88 -1.53 -1.58 9.80
CA GLY A 88 -1.61 -2.82 9.04
C GLY A 88 -0.73 -2.87 7.80
N ASN A 89 -1.17 -3.62 6.81
CA ASN A 89 -0.44 -3.84 5.56
C ASN A 89 -0.11 -2.55 4.80
N HIS A 90 -0.95 -1.51 4.93
CA HIS A 90 -0.66 -0.23 4.30
C HIS A 90 0.58 0.43 4.92
N ALA A 91 0.71 0.42 6.25
CA ALA A 91 1.90 0.93 6.94
C ALA A 91 3.18 0.23 6.46
N GLN A 92 3.14 -1.09 6.28
CA GLN A 92 4.28 -1.86 5.78
C GLN A 92 4.63 -1.51 4.33
N GLY A 93 3.62 -1.41 3.45
CA GLY A 93 3.81 -0.98 2.05
C GLY A 93 4.35 0.44 1.95
N PHE A 94 3.82 1.36 2.77
CA PHE A 94 4.31 2.74 2.89
C PHE A 94 5.76 2.80 3.34
N ALA A 95 6.09 2.11 4.45
CA ALA A 95 7.44 2.08 5.00
C ALA A 95 8.48 1.54 4.01
N TYR A 96 8.16 0.42 3.35
CA TYR A 96 9.00 -0.14 2.31
C TYR A 96 9.20 0.82 1.13
N SER A 97 8.14 1.52 0.72
CA SER A 97 8.20 2.51 -0.36
C SER A 97 9.08 3.71 0.02
N CYS A 98 8.97 4.22 1.25
CA CYS A 98 9.84 5.28 1.77
C CYS A 98 11.32 4.87 1.69
N LYS A 99 11.64 3.64 2.15
CA LYS A 99 13.01 3.11 2.07
C LYS A 99 13.53 3.01 0.63
N LYS A 100 12.70 2.50 -0.29
CA LYS A 100 13.11 2.32 -1.70
C LYS A 100 13.30 3.65 -2.44
N LEU A 101 12.58 4.68 -2.04
CA LEU A 101 12.63 6.01 -2.65
C LEU A 101 13.53 6.99 -1.89
N HIS A 102 14.15 6.55 -0.78
CA HIS A 102 14.96 7.39 0.12
C HIS A 102 14.20 8.64 0.62
N VAL A 103 12.90 8.50 0.88
CA VAL A 103 12.01 9.55 1.37
C VAL A 103 11.75 9.37 2.86
N GLN A 104 11.76 10.46 3.62
CA GLN A 104 11.39 10.41 5.02
C GLN A 104 9.88 10.27 5.19
N GLY A 105 9.46 9.33 6.01
CA GLY A 105 8.06 9.04 6.26
C GLY A 105 7.72 8.96 7.75
N VAL A 106 6.52 9.40 8.11
CA VAL A 106 5.98 9.23 9.48
C VAL A 106 4.75 8.34 9.42
N VAL A 107 4.74 7.29 10.25
CA VAL A 107 3.62 6.36 10.37
C VAL A 107 2.95 6.54 11.72
N PHE A 108 1.70 6.96 11.71
CA PHE A 108 0.89 7.04 12.92
C PHE A 108 0.14 5.72 13.12
N MET A 109 0.25 5.15 14.31
CA MET A 109 -0.43 3.91 14.71
C MET A 109 -1.09 4.10 16.08
N PRO A 110 -2.21 3.41 16.37
CA PRO A 110 -2.78 3.37 17.71
C PRO A 110 -1.79 2.81 18.74
N ILE A 111 -1.84 3.29 19.98
CA ILE A 111 -0.99 2.82 21.08
C ILE A 111 -1.15 1.31 21.31
N ILE A 112 -2.36 0.78 21.10
CA ILE A 112 -2.69 -0.64 21.25
C ILE A 112 -2.17 -1.53 20.11
N THR A 113 -1.46 -0.96 19.10
CA THR A 113 -0.94 -1.73 17.97
C THR A 113 0.03 -2.82 18.46
N PRO A 114 -0.17 -4.09 18.09
CA PRO A 114 0.71 -5.17 18.50
C PRO A 114 2.17 -4.88 18.12
N LYS A 115 3.09 -5.12 19.05
CA LYS A 115 4.54 -4.90 18.87
C LYS A 115 5.09 -5.56 17.61
N GLN A 116 4.56 -6.73 17.23
CA GLN A 116 4.96 -7.42 16.01
C GLN A 116 4.71 -6.56 14.76
N LYS A 117 3.55 -5.89 14.65
CA LYS A 117 3.23 -5.01 13.51
C LYS A 117 4.10 -3.77 13.48
N VAL A 118 4.35 -3.17 14.65
CA VAL A 118 5.27 -2.03 14.79
C VAL A 118 6.66 -2.42 14.31
N ASN A 119 7.20 -3.53 14.81
CA ASN A 119 8.53 -4.03 14.44
C ASN A 119 8.64 -4.38 12.95
N GLN A 120 7.63 -5.02 12.37
CA GLN A 120 7.62 -5.30 10.93
C GLN A 120 7.64 -4.03 10.09
N THR A 121 6.84 -3.03 10.46
CA THR A 121 6.83 -1.75 9.75
C THR A 121 8.20 -1.06 9.84
N LYS A 122 8.81 -1.06 11.03
CA LYS A 122 10.15 -0.51 11.25
C LYS A 122 11.21 -1.26 10.44
N MET A 123 11.14 -2.59 10.38
CA MET A 123 12.05 -3.42 9.57
C MET A 123 11.97 -3.06 8.08
N PHE A 124 10.76 -2.87 7.54
CA PHE A 124 10.58 -2.51 6.14
C PHE A 124 11.06 -1.10 5.80
N GLY A 125 10.87 -0.13 6.70
CA GLY A 125 11.22 1.26 6.46
C GLY A 125 12.66 1.62 6.82
N GLY A 126 13.27 0.89 7.78
CA GLY A 126 14.61 1.21 8.29
C GLY A 126 14.69 2.62 8.85
N GLU A 127 15.71 3.35 8.45
CA GLU A 127 15.99 4.73 8.86
C GLU A 127 15.10 5.77 8.15
N ASN A 128 14.36 5.35 7.13
CA ASN A 128 13.50 6.25 6.35
C ASN A 128 12.14 6.47 6.98
N ILE A 129 11.82 5.84 8.13
CA ILE A 129 10.54 6.05 8.78
C ILE A 129 10.66 6.32 10.28
N GLU A 130 9.79 7.18 10.76
CA GLU A 130 9.46 7.34 12.17
C GLU A 130 8.07 6.73 12.45
N ILE A 131 7.92 5.99 13.55
CA ILE A 131 6.63 5.45 13.99
C ILE A 131 6.19 6.21 15.23
N LYS A 132 5.01 6.82 15.16
CA LYS A 132 4.37 7.51 16.27
C LYS A 132 3.15 6.73 16.75
N LEU A 133 3.21 6.26 17.98
CA LEU A 133 2.08 5.60 18.63
C LEU A 133 1.21 6.67 19.29
N VAL A 134 -0.03 6.83 18.81
CA VAL A 134 -0.95 7.89 19.24
C VAL A 134 -2.40 7.39 19.26
N GLY A 135 -3.18 7.90 20.21
CA GLY A 135 -4.60 7.55 20.31
C GLY A 135 -4.86 6.11 20.76
N ASP A 136 -6.12 5.82 21.04
CA ASP A 136 -6.57 4.55 21.62
C ASP A 136 -7.25 3.64 20.61
N THR A 137 -7.53 4.14 19.39
CA THR A 137 -8.22 3.43 18.31
C THR A 137 -7.53 3.63 16.97
#